data_80da6e2e919bc3c3e3fa2e2c8075b0c4
#
_entry.id   80da6e2e919bc3c3e3fa2e2c8075b0c4
#
_cell.length_a   1.000
_cell.length_b   1.000
_cell.length_c   1.000
_cell.angle_alpha   90.00
_cell.angle_beta   90.00
_cell.angle_gamma   90.00
#
_symmetry.space_group_name_H-M   'P 1'
#
loop_
_entity.id
_entity.type
_entity.pdbx_description
1 polymer ?
#
loop_
_entity_poly.entity_id
_entity_poly.type
_entity_poly.pdbx_seq_one_letter_code
_entity_poly.pdbx_strand_id
1 'polypeptide(L)'
;MKDHVVSGSIRSLHHGLRKLFSFLPKPIRFSIYRSFVDCDPAPDPRLVLKIAETQEELEACFKLLHDAYVSSGFMKPDASGLRVTTYHALPTTTTLCAKFDGEVVGTLSLIRESVFGFPLQAVFDLSEVRAKGGKIAEVSALAVHPSFRKTGGAILFPLMKFMYDYCTTFFDTRHVVIAVNPDRIEMYESLLFFKRLKSSFVANYDFANGAPAVGATLDLKELPRHLKRAFQGKSDRKSLYHYFIKLTLPNIEVPSRRFYTTNDPVMKPEMLDYFFNQRTRGFDKLDDREKALLYSIYSLPQYGKYLPIGFSHSDPGKAARQQQRYSFKCSGLFTIELAGQVETYTLTVVDCSLHGFLAHAATPVTCQVWGEVVVQLGPHEESRIRALAVGRKKDAGFYGFKLAEPDLTWRKFVATLEAGTTQDDMDNATRFLPD
;
A
#
# COMPACT_ATOMS: atom_id res chain seq x y z
N MET A 1 24.83 22.30 36.99
CA MET A 1 23.53 22.77 37.52
C MET A 1 22.92 23.93 36.69
N LYS A 2 23.56 24.42 35.62
CA LYS A 2 22.98 25.49 34.76
C LYS A 2 22.24 24.98 33.51
N ASP A 3 22.44 23.74 33.07
CA ASP A 3 21.85 23.24 31.84
C ASP A 3 20.40 22.73 31.96
N HIS A 4 19.94 22.41 33.18
CA HIS A 4 18.58 21.98 33.45
C HIS A 4 17.52 23.10 33.46
N VAL A 5 17.93 24.33 33.77
CA VAL A 5 17.01 25.49 33.91
C VAL A 5 16.65 26.07 32.53
N VAL A 6 17.57 26.03 31.56
CA VAL A 6 17.32 26.55 30.19
C VAL A 6 16.40 25.64 29.42
N SER A 7 16.46 24.32 29.63
CA SER A 7 15.59 23.34 28.96
C SER A 7 14.11 23.47 29.41
N GLY A 8 13.87 23.79 30.68
CA GLY A 8 12.52 23.98 31.23
C GLY A 8 11.83 25.22 30.68
N SER A 9 12.56 26.32 30.55
CA SER A 9 12.04 27.61 30.07
C SER A 9 11.65 27.55 28.57
N ILE A 10 12.45 26.88 27.75
CA ILE A 10 12.18 26.73 26.31
C ILE A 10 10.93 25.82 26.10
N ARG A 11 10.79 24.74 26.88
CA ARG A 11 9.59 23.88 26.83
C ARG A 11 8.33 24.62 27.24
N SER A 12 8.40 25.49 28.25
CA SER A 12 7.26 26.31 28.72
C SER A 12 6.86 27.34 27.66
N LEU A 13 7.81 27.99 27.00
CA LEU A 13 7.56 28.94 25.90
C LEU A 13 6.89 28.27 24.69
N HIS A 14 7.36 27.09 24.32
CA HIS A 14 6.75 26.29 23.26
C HIS A 14 5.32 25.83 23.60
N HIS A 15 5.04 25.55 24.87
CA HIS A 15 3.70 25.17 25.32
C HIS A 15 2.74 26.37 25.30
N GLY A 16 3.21 27.56 25.68
CA GLY A 16 2.45 28.81 25.60
C GLY A 16 2.11 29.20 24.15
N LEU A 17 3.07 29.12 23.25
CA LEU A 17 2.86 29.38 21.82
C LEU A 17 1.90 28.37 21.18
N ARG A 18 1.96 27.08 21.54
CA ARG A 18 1.00 26.07 21.10
C ARG A 18 -0.41 26.35 21.58
N LYS A 19 -0.60 26.76 22.84
CA LYS A 19 -1.91 27.18 23.36
C LYS A 19 -2.46 28.38 22.58
N LEU A 20 -1.63 29.42 22.36
CA LEU A 20 -2.04 30.60 21.59
C LEU A 20 -2.45 30.22 20.15
N PHE A 21 -1.67 29.33 19.52
CA PHE A 21 -1.99 28.81 18.19
C PHE A 21 -3.31 28.03 18.13
N SER A 22 -3.66 27.29 19.20
CA SER A 22 -4.90 26.51 19.28
C SER A 22 -6.17 27.38 19.35
N PHE A 23 -6.08 28.65 19.78
CA PHE A 23 -7.20 29.60 19.79
C PHE A 23 -7.52 30.18 18.40
N LEU A 24 -6.59 30.10 17.45
CA LEU A 24 -6.86 30.58 16.09
C LEU A 24 -7.89 29.69 15.38
N PRO A 25 -8.82 30.25 14.58
CA PRO A 25 -9.73 29.49 13.75
C PRO A 25 -8.99 28.53 12.81
N LYS A 26 -9.56 27.34 12.57
CA LYS A 26 -8.95 26.31 11.68
C LYS A 26 -8.43 26.85 10.34
N PRO A 27 -9.18 27.72 9.60
CA PRO A 27 -8.68 28.25 8.32
C PRO A 27 -7.37 29.01 8.44
N ILE A 28 -7.22 29.80 9.54
CA ILE A 28 -6.00 30.57 9.81
C ILE A 28 -4.84 29.63 10.14
N ARG A 29 -5.05 28.65 11.05
CA ARG A 29 -4.04 27.64 11.36
C ARG A 29 -3.57 26.89 10.10
N PHE A 30 -4.53 26.48 9.26
CA PHE A 30 -4.23 25.77 8.00
C PHE A 30 -3.44 26.64 7.01
N SER A 31 -3.75 27.95 6.94
CA SER A 31 -2.97 28.88 6.13
C SER A 31 -1.53 29.01 6.64
N ILE A 32 -1.35 29.05 7.95
CA ILE A 32 -0.03 29.08 8.59
C ILE A 32 0.75 27.79 8.28
N TYR A 33 0.15 26.60 8.43
CA TYR A 33 0.82 25.34 8.03
C TYR A 33 1.27 25.37 6.58
N ARG A 34 0.43 25.85 5.66
CA ARG A 34 0.76 25.94 4.23
C ARG A 34 1.86 26.94 3.93
N SER A 35 2.02 28.00 4.73
CA SER A 35 3.07 29.01 4.52
C SER A 35 4.48 28.44 4.81
N PHE A 36 4.57 27.39 5.65
CA PHE A 36 5.83 26.72 5.97
C PHE A 36 6.23 25.64 4.93
N VAL A 37 5.38 25.37 3.93
CA VAL A 37 5.74 24.43 2.87
C VAL A 37 6.97 24.95 2.13
N ASP A 38 7.96 24.10 2.01
CA ASP A 38 9.16 24.30 1.20
C ASP A 38 9.62 22.94 0.68
N CYS A 39 9.20 22.60 -0.54
CA CYS A 39 9.51 21.34 -1.18
C CYS A 39 10.64 21.54 -2.17
N ASP A 40 11.74 20.83 -1.99
CA ASP A 40 12.84 20.89 -2.93
C ASP A 40 12.48 20.14 -4.23
N PRO A 41 12.42 20.83 -5.40
CA PRO A 41 12.15 20.19 -6.68
C PRO A 41 13.32 19.35 -7.19
N ALA A 42 14.52 19.55 -6.63
CA ALA A 42 15.74 18.83 -6.99
C ALA A 42 16.41 18.30 -5.71
N PRO A 43 15.88 17.22 -5.11
CA PRO A 43 16.47 16.65 -3.92
C PRO A 43 17.92 16.24 -4.15
N ASP A 44 18.69 16.16 -3.06
CA ASP A 44 20.09 15.73 -3.08
C ASP A 44 20.24 14.42 -3.87
N PRO A 45 21.15 14.33 -4.87
CA PRO A 45 21.34 13.11 -5.69
C PRO A 45 21.72 11.87 -4.88
N ARG A 46 22.24 12.04 -3.66
CA ARG A 46 22.54 10.93 -2.74
C ARG A 46 21.28 10.31 -2.11
N LEU A 47 20.14 11.00 -2.20
CA LEU A 47 18.86 10.48 -1.74
C LEU A 47 18.26 9.60 -2.82
N VAL A 48 18.05 8.32 -2.51
CA VAL A 48 17.37 7.34 -3.36
C VAL A 48 16.11 6.86 -2.65
N LEU A 49 15.02 6.82 -3.40
CA LEU A 49 13.73 6.30 -2.92
C LEU A 49 13.38 5.05 -3.71
N LYS A 50 13.17 3.94 -3.03
CA LYS A 50 12.89 2.65 -3.65
C LYS A 50 11.99 1.77 -2.76
N ILE A 51 11.53 0.66 -3.29
CA ILE A 51 10.95 -0.42 -2.48
C ILE A 51 12.09 -1.13 -1.75
N ALA A 52 11.89 -1.42 -0.46
CA ALA A 52 12.80 -2.26 0.29
C ALA A 52 12.63 -3.72 -0.17
N GLU A 53 13.63 -4.27 -0.84
CA GLU A 53 13.60 -5.60 -1.48
C GLU A 53 14.56 -6.59 -0.84
N THR A 54 15.67 -6.11 -0.26
CA THR A 54 16.65 -6.99 0.38
C THR A 54 16.35 -7.15 1.87
N GLN A 55 16.87 -8.24 2.46
CA GLN A 55 16.74 -8.49 3.89
C GLN A 55 17.34 -7.34 4.71
N GLU A 56 18.49 -6.82 4.29
CA GLU A 56 19.21 -5.73 4.95
C GLU A 56 18.39 -4.42 4.90
N GLU A 57 17.78 -4.11 3.77
CA GLU A 57 16.93 -2.93 3.62
C GLU A 57 15.68 -3.02 4.51
N LEU A 58 15.02 -4.19 4.52
CA LEU A 58 13.86 -4.42 5.38
C LEU A 58 14.23 -4.37 6.86
N GLU A 59 15.36 -4.99 7.25
CA GLU A 59 15.84 -4.93 8.64
C GLU A 59 16.14 -3.50 9.07
N ALA A 60 16.81 -2.71 8.22
CA ALA A 60 17.08 -1.30 8.49
C ALA A 60 15.78 -0.48 8.64
N CYS A 61 14.77 -0.74 7.79
CA CYS A 61 13.45 -0.12 7.90
C CYS A 61 12.77 -0.48 9.23
N PHE A 62 12.76 -1.75 9.60
CA PHE A 62 12.09 -2.23 10.82
C PHE A 62 12.84 -1.77 12.09
N LYS A 63 14.16 -1.64 12.02
CA LYS A 63 14.98 -1.05 13.08
C LYS A 63 14.68 0.44 13.25
N LEU A 64 14.63 1.19 12.15
CA LEU A 64 14.28 2.61 12.17
C LEU A 64 12.90 2.85 12.77
N LEU A 65 11.94 1.98 12.47
CA LEU A 65 10.59 1.98 13.07
C LEU A 65 10.65 1.72 14.57
N HIS A 66 11.35 0.67 15.00
CA HIS A 66 11.53 0.35 16.40
C HIS A 66 12.07 1.55 17.17
N ASP A 67 13.17 2.12 16.72
CA ASP A 67 13.85 3.24 17.38
C ASP A 67 12.94 4.49 17.41
N ALA A 68 12.17 4.75 16.35
CA ALA A 68 11.21 5.84 16.29
C ALA A 68 10.05 5.67 17.30
N TYR A 69 9.52 4.45 17.43
CA TYR A 69 8.40 4.15 18.35
C TYR A 69 8.86 4.17 19.80
N VAL A 70 10.03 3.59 20.10
CA VAL A 70 10.62 3.62 21.44
C VAL A 70 10.93 5.07 21.87
N SER A 71 11.57 5.84 21.00
CA SER A 71 11.91 7.26 21.30
C SER A 71 10.68 8.15 21.48
N SER A 72 9.54 7.78 20.88
CA SER A 72 8.27 8.48 21.02
C SER A 72 7.42 7.99 22.19
N GLY A 73 7.85 6.97 22.91
CA GLY A 73 7.12 6.35 24.02
C GLY A 73 5.94 5.48 23.57
N PHE A 74 5.86 5.14 22.27
CA PHE A 74 4.78 4.31 21.72
C PHE A 74 5.02 2.82 21.84
N MET A 75 6.21 2.39 22.21
CA MET A 75 6.49 1.00 22.54
C MET A 75 7.67 0.90 23.52
N LYS A 76 7.69 -0.20 24.28
CA LYS A 76 8.86 -0.61 25.03
C LYS A 76 9.91 -1.17 24.07
N PRO A 77 11.21 -1.07 24.37
CA PRO A 77 12.24 -1.74 23.60
C PRO A 77 11.94 -3.24 23.44
N ASP A 78 11.96 -3.73 22.21
CA ASP A 78 11.88 -5.17 21.92
C ASP A 78 13.29 -5.77 21.86
N ALA A 79 13.46 -7.00 22.35
CA ALA A 79 14.76 -7.67 22.38
C ALA A 79 15.37 -7.87 20.97
N SER A 80 14.52 -7.97 19.94
CA SER A 80 14.98 -8.06 18.54
C SER A 80 15.54 -6.75 18.01
N GLY A 81 15.22 -5.60 18.65
CA GLY A 81 15.48 -4.26 18.12
C GLY A 81 14.70 -3.90 16.86
N LEU A 82 13.68 -4.70 16.51
CA LEU A 82 12.87 -4.53 15.29
C LEU A 82 11.41 -4.32 15.63
N ARG A 83 10.72 -3.52 14.80
CA ARG A 83 9.26 -3.43 14.81
C ARG A 83 8.72 -4.07 13.53
N VAL A 84 8.40 -5.34 13.62
CA VAL A 84 7.75 -6.11 12.55
C VAL A 84 6.33 -6.46 12.99
N THR A 85 5.37 -6.33 12.10
CA THR A 85 3.97 -6.70 12.32
C THR A 85 3.56 -7.75 11.31
N THR A 86 2.50 -8.50 11.58
CA THR A 86 1.96 -9.53 10.68
C THR A 86 1.69 -8.99 9.27
N TYR A 87 1.30 -7.71 9.16
CA TYR A 87 1.08 -7.08 7.86
C TYR A 87 2.34 -7.03 6.99
N HIS A 88 3.54 -6.96 7.57
CA HIS A 88 4.78 -7.02 6.80
C HIS A 88 5.06 -8.39 6.18
N ALA A 89 4.41 -9.45 6.66
CA ALA A 89 4.47 -10.76 6.02
C ALA A 89 3.56 -10.86 4.78
N LEU A 90 2.65 -9.89 4.55
CA LEU A 90 1.64 -10.02 3.51
C LEU A 90 2.15 -9.47 2.16
N PRO A 91 1.87 -10.15 1.04
CA PRO A 91 2.22 -9.67 -0.29
C PRO A 91 1.49 -8.39 -0.69
N THR A 92 0.44 -8.03 0.05
CA THR A 92 -0.29 -6.77 -0.12
C THR A 92 0.35 -5.59 0.61
N THR A 93 1.46 -5.79 1.32
CA THR A 93 2.20 -4.73 1.99
C THR A 93 3.49 -4.42 1.26
N THR A 94 3.67 -3.16 0.89
CA THR A 94 4.90 -2.63 0.29
C THR A 94 5.60 -1.75 1.31
N THR A 95 6.87 -2.03 1.60
CA THR A 95 7.72 -1.16 2.40
C THR A 95 8.54 -0.27 1.47
N LEU A 96 8.27 1.03 1.50
CA LEU A 96 9.05 2.05 0.79
C LEU A 96 10.18 2.52 1.70
N CYS A 97 11.37 2.70 1.16
CA CYS A 97 12.50 3.24 1.89
C CYS A 97 13.12 4.45 1.16
N ALA A 98 13.66 5.36 1.96
CA ALA A 98 14.52 6.44 1.54
C ALA A 98 15.94 6.15 2.04
N LYS A 99 16.89 6.07 1.12
CA LYS A 99 18.32 5.84 1.41
C LYS A 99 19.10 7.11 1.13
N PHE A 100 20.03 7.45 2.01
CA PHE A 100 20.96 8.56 1.84
C PHE A 100 22.38 8.04 2.04
N ASP A 101 23.25 8.23 1.06
CA ASP A 101 24.58 7.59 1.00
C ASP A 101 24.52 6.06 1.22
N GLY A 102 23.47 5.40 0.71
CA GLY A 102 23.27 3.96 0.85
C GLY A 102 22.56 3.51 2.13
N GLU A 103 22.47 4.34 3.17
CA GLU A 103 21.85 4.03 4.45
C GLU A 103 20.36 4.38 4.48
N VAL A 104 19.53 3.54 5.09
CA VAL A 104 18.08 3.80 5.24
C VAL A 104 17.86 4.91 6.26
N VAL A 105 17.31 6.03 5.80
CA VAL A 105 17.02 7.23 6.61
C VAL A 105 15.51 7.53 6.71
N GLY A 106 14.70 6.83 5.96
CA GLY A 106 13.24 6.96 6.01
C GLY A 106 12.55 5.68 5.58
N THR A 107 11.38 5.41 6.12
CA THR A 107 10.54 4.27 5.74
C THR A 107 9.06 4.61 5.85
N LEU A 108 8.25 3.94 5.05
CA LEU A 108 6.80 4.01 5.04
C LEU A 108 6.23 2.69 4.52
N SER A 109 5.21 2.16 5.17
CA SER A 109 4.52 0.96 4.69
C SER A 109 3.18 1.32 4.06
N LEU A 110 2.95 0.79 2.87
CA LEU A 110 1.69 0.85 2.15
C LEU A 110 1.01 -0.51 2.26
N ILE A 111 -0.09 -0.57 3.02
CA ILE A 111 -0.85 -1.80 3.25
C ILE A 111 -2.12 -1.72 2.40
N ARG A 112 -2.22 -2.60 1.40
CA ARG A 112 -3.41 -2.72 0.55
C ARG A 112 -4.41 -3.70 1.16
N GLU A 113 -5.65 -3.62 0.73
CA GLU A 113 -6.71 -4.48 1.25
C GLU A 113 -6.40 -5.96 1.03
N SER A 114 -6.54 -6.74 2.09
CA SER A 114 -6.30 -8.18 2.11
C SER A 114 -7.35 -8.88 2.98
N VAL A 115 -7.25 -10.19 3.07
CA VAL A 115 -8.09 -11.00 3.98
C VAL A 115 -7.89 -10.68 5.46
N PHE A 116 -6.76 -10.07 5.80
CA PHE A 116 -6.48 -9.55 7.16
C PHE A 116 -7.15 -8.20 7.42
N GLY A 117 -7.70 -7.54 6.39
CA GLY A 117 -8.17 -6.15 6.49
C GLY A 117 -7.02 -5.16 6.66
N PHE A 118 -7.30 -4.04 7.32
CA PHE A 118 -6.31 -3.01 7.63
C PHE A 118 -6.07 -2.94 9.16
N PRO A 119 -4.86 -2.62 9.62
CA PRO A 119 -4.58 -2.41 11.04
C PRO A 119 -5.57 -1.47 11.72
N LEU A 120 -5.88 -0.34 11.07
CA LEU A 120 -6.77 0.67 11.64
C LEU A 120 -8.24 0.22 11.77
N GLN A 121 -8.68 -0.82 11.03
CA GLN A 121 -10.05 -1.34 11.11
C GLN A 121 -10.38 -2.01 12.45
N ALA A 122 -9.38 -2.34 13.25
CA ALA A 122 -9.61 -2.82 14.61
C ALA A 122 -10.36 -1.79 15.49
N VAL A 123 -10.24 -0.49 15.15
CA VAL A 123 -10.78 0.61 15.97
C VAL A 123 -11.54 1.67 15.16
N PHE A 124 -11.42 1.71 13.84
CA PHE A 124 -12.08 2.68 12.97
C PHE A 124 -12.96 2.02 11.93
N ASP A 125 -14.17 2.53 11.74
CA ASP A 125 -15.09 2.07 10.69
C ASP A 125 -14.73 2.70 9.33
N LEU A 126 -14.63 1.87 8.30
CA LEU A 126 -14.36 2.28 6.91
C LEU A 126 -15.59 2.19 5.99
N SER A 127 -16.78 1.92 6.52
CA SER A 127 -18.01 1.76 5.72
C SER A 127 -18.29 2.96 4.82
N GLU A 128 -18.14 4.19 5.34
CA GLU A 128 -18.32 5.41 4.56
C GLU A 128 -17.25 5.61 3.47
N VAL A 129 -16.04 5.12 3.68
CA VAL A 129 -14.97 5.15 2.67
C VAL A 129 -15.29 4.13 1.57
N ARG A 130 -15.68 2.91 1.96
CA ARG A 130 -16.05 1.83 1.03
C ARG A 130 -17.27 2.20 0.18
N ALA A 131 -18.27 2.89 0.75
CA ALA A 131 -19.46 3.34 0.04
C ALA A 131 -19.16 4.27 -1.15
N LYS A 132 -18.00 4.95 -1.15
CA LYS A 132 -17.55 5.82 -2.26
C LYS A 132 -16.96 5.03 -3.43
N GLY A 133 -16.71 3.73 -3.24
CA GLY A 133 -16.06 2.87 -4.21
C GLY A 133 -14.59 3.21 -4.46
N GLY A 134 -13.90 2.32 -5.16
CA GLY A 134 -12.46 2.42 -5.41
C GLY A 134 -11.61 1.66 -4.39
N LYS A 135 -10.35 1.44 -4.73
CA LYS A 135 -9.40 0.69 -3.88
C LYS A 135 -8.93 1.54 -2.70
N ILE A 136 -8.73 0.90 -1.57
CA ILE A 136 -8.25 1.51 -0.33
C ILE A 136 -6.85 0.99 -0.01
N ALA A 137 -5.99 1.85 0.51
CA ALA A 137 -4.72 1.47 1.13
C ALA A 137 -4.52 2.23 2.45
N GLU A 138 -3.96 1.55 3.46
CA GLU A 138 -3.50 2.19 4.68
C GLU A 138 -2.03 2.56 4.54
N VAL A 139 -1.72 3.83 4.82
CA VAL A 139 -0.35 4.30 5.00
C VAL A 139 -0.01 4.22 6.46
N SER A 140 0.98 3.41 6.78
CA SER A 140 1.42 3.11 8.14
C SER A 140 2.94 3.14 8.25
N ALA A 141 3.45 2.94 9.46
CA ALA A 141 4.87 2.72 9.72
C ALA A 141 5.80 3.82 9.14
N LEU A 142 5.35 5.07 9.12
CA LEU A 142 6.17 6.21 8.69
C LEU A 142 7.18 6.56 9.77
N ALA A 143 8.46 6.47 9.43
CA ALA A 143 9.55 6.93 10.28
C ALA A 143 10.63 7.64 9.45
N VAL A 144 11.25 8.65 10.06
CA VAL A 144 12.42 9.37 9.51
C VAL A 144 13.51 9.39 10.58
N HIS A 145 14.74 9.13 10.15
CA HIS A 145 15.92 9.12 11.02
C HIS A 145 16.06 10.46 11.76
N PRO A 146 16.43 10.47 13.05
CA PRO A 146 16.51 11.69 13.86
C PRO A 146 17.32 12.83 13.24
N SER A 147 18.42 12.52 12.56
CA SER A 147 19.29 13.51 11.89
C SER A 147 18.59 14.28 10.77
N PHE A 148 17.50 13.74 10.21
CA PHE A 148 16.74 14.35 9.11
C PHE A 148 15.38 14.93 9.53
N ARG A 149 14.98 14.81 10.82
CA ARG A 149 13.66 15.25 11.30
C ARG A 149 13.42 16.76 11.28
N LYS A 150 14.48 17.57 11.28
CA LYS A 150 14.39 19.04 11.33
C LYS A 150 14.89 19.71 10.04
N THR A 151 14.95 18.98 8.94
CA THR A 151 15.50 19.44 7.66
C THR A 151 14.43 19.97 6.70
N GLY A 152 13.33 20.54 7.21
CA GLY A 152 12.27 21.09 6.35
C GLY A 152 11.48 20.04 5.55
N GLY A 153 11.60 18.75 5.89
CA GLY A 153 10.90 17.68 5.16
C GLY A 153 11.72 17.04 4.03
N ALA A 154 13.05 17.22 4.03
CA ALA A 154 13.94 16.72 2.98
C ALA A 154 13.84 15.22 2.69
N ILE A 155 13.41 14.40 3.68
CA ILE A 155 13.10 12.98 3.51
C ILE A 155 11.59 12.75 3.42
N LEU A 156 10.82 13.46 4.24
CA LEU A 156 9.37 13.23 4.36
C LEU A 156 8.63 13.52 3.05
N PHE A 157 8.87 14.68 2.42
CA PHE A 157 8.15 15.05 1.20
C PHE A 157 8.48 14.13 0.02
N PRO A 158 9.76 13.80 -0.28
CA PRO A 158 10.08 12.83 -1.31
C PRO A 158 9.47 11.44 -1.06
N LEU A 159 9.51 10.94 0.19
CA LEU A 159 8.92 9.65 0.54
C LEU A 159 7.39 9.65 0.36
N MET A 160 6.71 10.73 0.74
CA MET A 160 5.27 10.88 0.50
C MET A 160 4.93 11.07 -0.99
N LYS A 161 5.78 11.74 -1.75
CA LYS A 161 5.63 11.84 -3.22
C LYS A 161 5.75 10.45 -3.85
N PHE A 162 6.75 9.68 -3.46
CA PHE A 162 6.92 8.30 -3.93
C PHE A 162 5.67 7.45 -3.60
N MET A 163 5.18 7.51 -2.38
CA MET A 163 3.94 6.82 -1.98
C MET A 163 2.76 7.23 -2.86
N TYR A 164 2.57 8.54 -3.11
CA TYR A 164 1.49 9.04 -3.95
C TYR A 164 1.59 8.50 -5.38
N ASP A 165 2.75 8.63 -6.01
CA ASP A 165 2.99 8.15 -7.38
C ASP A 165 2.80 6.63 -7.47
N TYR A 166 3.31 5.90 -6.48
CA TYR A 166 3.21 4.45 -6.43
C TYR A 166 1.77 3.97 -6.28
N CYS A 167 1.00 4.58 -5.37
CA CYS A 167 -0.43 4.30 -5.19
C CYS A 167 -1.26 4.54 -6.46
N THR A 168 -1.01 5.67 -7.14
CA THR A 168 -1.84 6.09 -8.28
C THR A 168 -1.44 5.41 -9.57
N THR A 169 -0.15 5.11 -9.76
CA THR A 169 0.37 4.51 -11.00
C THR A 169 0.17 3.00 -11.03
N PHE A 170 0.49 2.30 -9.93
CA PHE A 170 0.53 0.83 -9.94
C PHE A 170 -0.71 0.17 -9.34
N PHE A 171 -1.37 0.80 -8.37
CA PHE A 171 -2.43 0.14 -7.62
C PHE A 171 -3.83 0.71 -7.83
N ASP A 172 -3.97 1.79 -8.59
CA ASP A 172 -5.26 2.46 -8.76
C ASP A 172 -5.95 2.74 -7.40
N THR A 173 -5.16 3.10 -6.41
CA THR A 173 -5.65 3.44 -5.08
C THR A 173 -6.45 4.73 -5.16
N ARG A 174 -7.69 4.69 -4.73
CA ARG A 174 -8.54 5.88 -4.64
C ARG A 174 -8.50 6.50 -3.26
N HIS A 175 -8.54 5.68 -2.22
CA HIS A 175 -8.60 6.16 -0.85
C HIS A 175 -7.36 5.72 -0.07
N VAL A 176 -6.67 6.69 0.50
CA VAL A 176 -5.64 6.43 1.50
C VAL A 176 -6.26 6.65 2.87
N VAL A 177 -6.01 5.72 3.80
CA VAL A 177 -6.43 5.82 5.20
C VAL A 177 -5.20 5.81 6.10
N ILE A 178 -5.28 6.55 7.20
CA ILE A 178 -4.19 6.68 8.18
C ILE A 178 -4.74 6.65 9.60
N ALA A 179 -3.94 6.13 10.53
CA ALA A 179 -4.12 6.32 11.97
C ALA A 179 -2.89 7.06 12.51
N VAL A 180 -3.07 8.27 13.01
CA VAL A 180 -1.97 9.15 13.41
C VAL A 180 -2.19 9.70 14.82
N ASN A 181 -1.08 10.10 15.46
CA ASN A 181 -1.17 10.79 16.76
C ASN A 181 -2.03 12.06 16.63
N PRO A 182 -2.92 12.33 17.62
CA PRO A 182 -3.78 13.52 17.64
C PRO A 182 -3.05 14.85 17.46
N ASP A 183 -1.81 14.96 17.94
CA ASP A 183 -0.99 16.17 17.78
C ASP A 183 -0.54 16.42 16.33
N ARG A 184 -0.67 15.43 15.46
CA ARG A 184 -0.20 15.50 14.07
C ARG A 184 -1.32 15.64 13.05
N ILE A 185 -2.55 15.33 13.41
CA ILE A 185 -3.67 15.26 12.45
C ILE A 185 -3.89 16.58 11.71
N GLU A 186 -3.74 17.73 12.38
CA GLU A 186 -3.94 19.03 11.73
C GLU A 186 -2.94 19.30 10.57
N MET A 187 -1.73 18.76 10.66
CA MET A 187 -0.77 18.84 9.55
C MET A 187 -1.30 18.09 8.32
N TYR A 188 -1.83 16.87 8.51
CA TYR A 188 -2.40 16.08 7.41
C TYR A 188 -3.69 16.73 6.85
N GLU A 189 -4.55 17.25 7.72
CA GLU A 189 -5.76 17.97 7.31
C GLU A 189 -5.41 19.23 6.49
N SER A 190 -4.42 20.00 6.94
CA SER A 190 -4.05 21.28 6.32
C SER A 190 -3.27 21.15 5.03
N LEU A 191 -2.30 20.24 4.97
CA LEU A 191 -1.38 20.09 3.83
C LEU A 191 -1.90 19.13 2.76
N LEU A 192 -2.50 18.01 3.17
CA LEU A 192 -2.88 16.93 2.28
C LEU A 192 -4.40 16.70 2.21
N PHE A 193 -5.20 17.52 2.91
CA PHE A 193 -6.66 17.46 2.87
C PHE A 193 -7.28 16.15 3.38
N PHE A 194 -6.59 15.47 4.29
CA PHE A 194 -7.19 14.34 4.98
C PHE A 194 -8.45 14.79 5.72
N LYS A 195 -9.46 13.94 5.72
CA LYS A 195 -10.71 14.11 6.45
C LYS A 195 -10.78 13.07 7.55
N ARG A 196 -11.11 13.49 8.77
CA ARG A 196 -11.29 12.53 9.88
C ARG A 196 -12.41 11.56 9.57
N LEU A 197 -12.21 10.31 9.97
CA LEU A 197 -13.24 9.29 9.95
C LEU A 197 -14.31 9.60 11.00
N LYS A 198 -15.49 9.00 10.87
CA LYS A 198 -16.51 9.02 11.90
C LYS A 198 -15.97 8.32 13.15
N SER A 199 -16.26 8.84 14.36
CA SER A 199 -15.65 8.33 15.59
C SER A 199 -14.13 8.28 15.53
N SER A 200 -13.52 9.35 15.05
CA SER A 200 -12.13 9.40 14.60
C SER A 200 -11.06 9.32 15.68
N PHE A 201 -11.44 9.40 16.97
CA PHE A 201 -10.49 9.39 18.08
C PHE A 201 -10.60 8.12 18.90
N VAL A 202 -9.48 7.48 19.19
CA VAL A 202 -9.32 6.40 20.16
C VAL A 202 -8.20 6.74 21.13
N ALA A 203 -8.46 6.52 22.41
CA ALA A 203 -7.49 6.80 23.48
C ALA A 203 -6.39 5.73 23.54
N ASN A 204 -6.71 4.51 23.10
CA ASN A 204 -5.81 3.36 23.17
C ASN A 204 -5.89 2.57 21.85
N TYR A 205 -4.85 2.66 21.04
CA TYR A 205 -4.75 1.95 19.76
C TYR A 205 -3.69 0.86 19.86
N ASP A 206 -4.10 -0.39 19.95
CA ASP A 206 -3.22 -1.54 20.21
C ASP A 206 -2.15 -1.73 19.14
N PHE A 207 -2.47 -1.48 17.88
CA PHE A 207 -1.48 -1.54 16.80
C PHE A 207 -0.33 -0.53 16.98
N ALA A 208 -0.58 0.58 17.67
CA ALA A 208 0.42 1.56 18.10
C ALA A 208 0.80 1.41 19.59
N ASN A 209 0.70 0.19 20.14
CA ASN A 209 1.01 -0.14 21.54
C ASN A 209 0.29 0.74 22.56
N GLY A 210 -0.98 0.99 22.32
CA GLY A 210 -1.84 1.75 23.21
C GLY A 210 -1.73 3.27 23.09
N ALA A 211 -0.99 3.81 22.12
CA ALA A 211 -0.96 5.25 21.88
C ALA A 211 -2.31 5.77 21.39
N PRO A 212 -2.71 7.01 21.74
CA PRO A 212 -3.92 7.61 21.19
C PRO A 212 -3.78 7.85 19.69
N ALA A 213 -4.86 7.61 18.95
CA ALA A 213 -4.87 7.76 17.50
C ALA A 213 -6.11 8.48 16.98
N VAL A 214 -5.95 9.17 15.85
CA VAL A 214 -7.03 9.75 15.05
C VAL A 214 -7.00 9.07 13.67
N GLY A 215 -8.13 8.47 13.30
CA GLY A 215 -8.34 7.91 11.98
C GLY A 215 -8.73 8.99 10.97
N ALA A 216 -8.13 8.95 9.78
CA ALA A 216 -8.47 9.86 8.70
C ALA A 216 -8.33 9.21 7.32
N THR A 217 -9.01 9.79 6.33
CA THR A 217 -9.02 9.34 4.93
C THR A 217 -8.72 10.47 3.97
N LEU A 218 -8.09 10.13 2.85
CA LEU A 218 -7.80 11.02 1.73
C LEU A 218 -8.30 10.38 0.43
N ASP A 219 -9.11 11.10 -0.34
CA ASP A 219 -9.50 10.71 -1.70
C ASP A 219 -8.45 11.23 -2.70
N LEU A 220 -7.63 10.33 -3.24
CA LEU A 220 -6.54 10.67 -4.17
C LEU A 220 -7.06 11.23 -5.50
N LYS A 221 -8.29 10.90 -5.90
CA LYS A 221 -8.92 11.45 -7.11
C LYS A 221 -9.25 12.94 -6.95
N GLU A 222 -9.64 13.35 -5.73
CA GLU A 222 -9.97 14.74 -5.43
C GLU A 222 -8.75 15.58 -5.01
N LEU A 223 -7.65 14.94 -4.61
CA LEU A 223 -6.45 15.62 -4.11
C LEU A 223 -5.88 16.67 -5.08
N PRO A 224 -5.73 16.39 -6.39
CA PRO A 224 -5.18 17.38 -7.34
C PRO A 224 -5.99 18.69 -7.36
N ARG A 225 -7.32 18.59 -7.31
CA ARG A 225 -8.23 19.74 -7.28
C ARG A 225 -8.05 20.58 -6.00
N HIS A 226 -7.97 19.90 -4.86
CA HIS A 226 -7.76 20.57 -3.57
C HIS A 226 -6.40 21.26 -3.49
N LEU A 227 -5.33 20.58 -3.91
CA LEU A 227 -3.99 21.14 -3.95
C LEU A 227 -3.90 22.35 -4.90
N LYS A 228 -4.45 22.24 -6.12
CA LYS A 228 -4.46 23.33 -7.09
C LYS A 228 -5.11 24.59 -6.50
N ARG A 229 -6.27 24.43 -5.86
CA ARG A 229 -7.00 25.56 -5.24
C ARG A 229 -6.23 26.19 -4.07
N ALA A 230 -5.63 25.36 -3.21
CA ALA A 230 -4.98 25.84 -1.98
C ALA A 230 -3.61 26.48 -2.22
N PHE A 231 -2.91 26.09 -3.29
CA PHE A 231 -1.56 26.55 -3.60
C PHE A 231 -1.51 27.40 -4.88
N GLN A 232 -2.67 27.91 -5.33
CA GLN A 232 -2.75 28.81 -6.48
C GLN A 232 -1.89 30.07 -6.24
N GLY A 233 -1.08 30.45 -7.25
CA GLY A 233 -0.22 31.64 -7.18
C GLY A 233 1.02 31.50 -6.30
N LYS A 234 1.29 30.31 -5.76
CA LYS A 234 2.54 30.03 -5.03
C LYS A 234 3.66 29.63 -6.00
N SER A 235 4.91 29.96 -5.64
CA SER A 235 6.07 29.45 -6.37
C SER A 235 6.18 27.93 -6.27
N ASP A 236 6.91 27.30 -7.18
CA ASP A 236 7.02 25.84 -7.27
C ASP A 236 7.49 25.20 -5.96
N ARG A 237 8.50 25.75 -5.29
CA ARG A 237 8.95 25.29 -3.96
C ARG A 237 7.89 25.41 -2.87
N LYS A 238 6.99 26.38 -2.98
CA LYS A 238 5.92 26.64 -2.01
C LYS A 238 4.59 25.98 -2.36
N SER A 239 4.57 25.14 -3.41
CA SER A 239 3.36 24.55 -3.97
C SER A 239 3.36 23.03 -3.90
N LEU A 240 2.57 22.46 -2.99
CA LEU A 240 2.34 21.00 -2.96
C LEU A 240 1.61 20.52 -4.23
N TYR A 241 0.86 21.39 -4.93
CA TYR A 241 0.28 21.04 -6.22
C TYR A 241 1.37 20.78 -7.26
N HIS A 242 2.35 21.69 -7.35
CA HIS A 242 3.49 21.49 -8.25
C HIS A 242 4.23 20.21 -7.88
N TYR A 243 4.57 20.08 -6.60
CA TYR A 243 5.38 18.97 -6.10
C TYR A 243 4.73 17.60 -6.29
N PHE A 244 3.47 17.41 -5.89
CA PHE A 244 2.81 16.10 -5.97
C PHE A 244 2.27 15.77 -7.37
N ILE A 245 1.83 16.77 -8.15
CA ILE A 245 1.05 16.52 -9.37
C ILE A 245 1.86 16.79 -10.65
N LYS A 246 2.78 17.76 -10.63
CA LYS A 246 3.48 18.21 -11.83
C LYS A 246 4.92 17.71 -11.91
N LEU A 247 5.57 17.61 -10.77
CA LEU A 247 6.98 17.27 -10.68
C LEU A 247 7.18 15.76 -10.77
N THR A 248 8.19 15.33 -11.54
CA THR A 248 8.74 13.98 -11.50
C THR A 248 10.10 14.04 -10.80
N LEU A 249 10.27 13.27 -9.73
CA LEU A 249 11.54 13.21 -9.00
C LEU A 249 12.44 12.15 -9.62
N PRO A 250 13.66 12.52 -10.07
CA PRO A 250 14.56 11.57 -10.74
C PRO A 250 15.20 10.54 -9.78
N ASN A 251 15.12 10.78 -8.48
CA ASN A 251 15.67 9.94 -7.43
C ASN A 251 14.68 8.87 -6.90
N ILE A 252 13.53 8.71 -7.55
CA ILE A 252 12.59 7.61 -7.30
C ILE A 252 12.90 6.46 -8.23
N GLU A 253 13.38 5.35 -7.68
CA GLU A 253 13.55 4.09 -8.39
C GLU A 253 12.24 3.31 -8.36
N VAL A 254 11.57 3.30 -9.50
CA VAL A 254 10.33 2.56 -9.70
C VAL A 254 10.67 1.18 -10.25
N PRO A 255 10.11 0.07 -9.69
CA PRO A 255 10.42 -1.25 -10.18
C PRO A 255 10.00 -1.40 -11.66
N SER A 256 10.90 -1.93 -12.48
CA SER A 256 10.54 -2.38 -13.82
C SER A 256 9.69 -3.64 -13.69
N ARG A 257 8.56 -3.70 -14.37
CA ARG A 257 7.64 -4.84 -14.31
C ARG A 257 7.22 -5.26 -15.71
N ARG A 258 7.44 -6.52 -16.02
CA ARG A 258 6.95 -7.14 -17.26
C ARG A 258 5.42 -7.13 -17.27
N PHE A 259 4.82 -7.45 -16.12
CA PHE A 259 3.38 -7.51 -15.96
C PHE A 259 2.87 -6.46 -14.98
N TYR A 260 1.62 -6.03 -15.16
CA TYR A 260 0.91 -5.21 -14.19
C TYR A 260 0.48 -6.09 -13.01
N THR A 261 1.13 -5.95 -11.89
CA THR A 261 0.79 -6.69 -10.67
C THR A 261 0.35 -5.75 -9.57
N THR A 262 -0.44 -6.25 -8.62
CA THR A 262 -0.82 -5.52 -7.41
C THR A 262 0.03 -5.89 -6.21
N ASN A 263 0.91 -6.88 -6.36
CA ASN A 263 1.81 -7.33 -5.31
C ASN A 263 3.22 -6.84 -5.60
N ASP A 264 3.91 -6.42 -4.56
CA ASP A 264 5.33 -6.22 -4.61
C ASP A 264 6.05 -7.55 -4.36
N PRO A 265 7.38 -7.57 -4.48
CA PRO A 265 8.15 -8.73 -4.11
C PRO A 265 7.73 -9.21 -2.74
N VAL A 266 7.19 -10.42 -2.70
CA VAL A 266 6.83 -11.10 -1.46
C VAL A 266 8.11 -11.38 -0.71
N MET A 267 8.08 -11.33 0.61
CA MET A 267 9.19 -11.87 1.40
C MET A 267 9.46 -13.31 0.97
N LYS A 268 10.68 -13.61 0.56
CA LYS A 268 11.13 -14.97 0.26
C LYS A 268 10.94 -15.84 1.51
N PRO A 269 10.82 -17.18 1.36
CA PRO A 269 10.63 -18.09 2.50
C PRO A 269 11.65 -17.87 3.61
N GLU A 270 12.94 -17.65 3.24
CA GLU A 270 14.02 -17.40 4.17
C GLU A 270 13.87 -16.07 4.94
N MET A 271 13.33 -15.04 4.28
CA MET A 271 13.04 -13.76 4.94
C MET A 271 11.89 -13.87 5.93
N LEU A 272 10.83 -14.64 5.58
CA LEU A 272 9.73 -14.93 6.51
C LEU A 272 10.26 -15.64 7.76
N ASP A 273 11.09 -16.65 7.57
CA ASP A 273 11.72 -17.37 8.67
C ASP A 273 12.58 -16.42 9.51
N TYR A 274 13.45 -15.67 8.85
CA TYR A 274 14.34 -14.72 9.52
C TYR A 274 13.58 -13.71 10.39
N PHE A 275 12.63 -12.97 9.81
CA PHE A 275 11.95 -11.91 10.53
C PHE A 275 10.92 -12.43 11.55
N PHE A 276 10.15 -13.47 11.21
CA PHE A 276 8.98 -13.86 11.98
C PHE A 276 9.19 -15.04 12.91
N ASN A 277 10.16 -15.92 12.65
CA ASN A 277 10.49 -17.04 13.52
C ASN A 277 11.75 -16.75 14.34
N GLN A 278 12.84 -16.31 13.69
CA GLN A 278 14.13 -16.17 14.37
C GLN A 278 14.25 -14.84 15.13
N ARG A 279 13.98 -13.70 14.49
CA ARG A 279 14.23 -12.37 15.06
C ARG A 279 13.15 -11.90 16.02
N THR A 280 11.87 -11.97 15.65
CA THR A 280 10.78 -11.35 16.42
C THR A 280 9.81 -12.34 17.04
N ARG A 281 9.84 -13.61 16.64
CA ARG A 281 8.84 -14.62 16.98
C ARG A 281 7.40 -14.13 16.73
N GLY A 282 7.23 -13.38 15.63
CA GLY A 282 5.96 -12.78 15.27
C GLY A 282 4.87 -13.81 14.99
N PHE A 283 5.24 -14.95 14.42
CA PHE A 283 4.30 -16.03 14.13
C PHE A 283 3.79 -16.78 15.36
N ASP A 284 4.54 -16.77 16.46
CA ASP A 284 4.08 -17.36 17.73
C ASP A 284 2.90 -16.61 18.34
N LYS A 285 2.74 -15.33 17.99
CA LYS A 285 1.70 -14.41 18.52
C LYS A 285 0.39 -14.49 17.76
N LEU A 286 0.34 -15.20 16.63
CA LEU A 286 -0.83 -15.31 15.78
C LEU A 286 -1.86 -16.25 16.37
N ASP A 287 -3.13 -15.87 16.25
CA ASP A 287 -4.23 -16.77 16.53
C ASP A 287 -4.41 -17.81 15.40
N ASP A 288 -5.27 -18.80 15.64
CA ASP A 288 -5.48 -19.88 14.68
C ASP A 288 -6.10 -19.43 13.37
N ARG A 289 -6.92 -18.37 13.41
CA ARG A 289 -7.51 -17.75 12.21
C ARG A 289 -6.42 -17.06 11.37
N GLU A 290 -5.57 -16.29 11.99
CA GLU A 290 -4.46 -15.60 11.33
C GLU A 290 -3.47 -16.58 10.70
N LYS A 291 -3.14 -17.69 11.43
CA LYS A 291 -2.34 -18.79 10.88
C LYS A 291 -2.99 -19.40 9.64
N ALA A 292 -4.29 -19.71 9.70
CA ALA A 292 -5.01 -20.25 8.55
C ALA A 292 -5.01 -19.29 7.34
N LEU A 293 -5.14 -17.99 7.59
CA LEU A 293 -5.07 -16.96 6.55
C LEU A 293 -3.69 -16.91 5.90
N LEU A 294 -2.59 -17.02 6.67
CA LEU A 294 -1.23 -17.07 6.12
C LEU A 294 -1.03 -18.32 5.23
N TYR A 295 -1.51 -19.49 5.64
CA TYR A 295 -1.47 -20.68 4.80
C TYR A 295 -2.26 -20.54 3.50
N SER A 296 -3.37 -19.79 3.52
CA SER A 296 -4.16 -19.52 2.31
C SER A 296 -3.45 -18.58 1.33
N ILE A 297 -2.54 -17.73 1.84
CA ILE A 297 -1.75 -16.78 1.04
C ILE A 297 -0.50 -17.48 0.48
N TYR A 298 0.20 -18.23 1.34
CA TYR A 298 1.45 -18.89 1.02
C TYR A 298 1.22 -20.39 0.76
N SER A 299 0.51 -20.70 -0.32
CA SER A 299 0.13 -22.08 -0.67
C SER A 299 1.25 -22.91 -1.30
N LEU A 300 2.37 -22.30 -1.71
CA LEU A 300 3.49 -23.00 -2.32
C LEU A 300 4.26 -23.85 -1.27
N PRO A 301 4.64 -25.10 -1.59
CA PRO A 301 5.30 -26.01 -0.64
C PRO A 301 6.56 -25.45 0.03
N GLN A 302 7.29 -24.58 -0.65
CA GLN A 302 8.52 -23.98 -0.13
C GLN A 302 8.29 -23.08 1.08
N TYR A 303 7.09 -22.52 1.25
CA TYR A 303 6.72 -21.72 2.43
C TYR A 303 6.29 -22.58 3.62
N GLY A 304 5.74 -23.78 3.36
CA GLY A 304 5.08 -24.60 4.38
C GLY A 304 5.93 -24.91 5.62
N LYS A 305 7.24 -25.08 5.45
CA LYS A 305 8.18 -25.35 6.57
C LYS A 305 8.47 -24.13 7.46
N TYR A 306 8.18 -22.93 6.99
CA TYR A 306 8.47 -21.69 7.70
C TYR A 306 7.22 -21.02 8.29
N LEU A 307 6.04 -21.48 7.88
CA LEU A 307 4.78 -20.98 8.43
C LEU A 307 4.53 -21.56 9.84
N PRO A 308 3.75 -20.86 10.69
CA PRO A 308 3.53 -21.29 12.08
C PRO A 308 2.85 -22.66 12.14
N ILE A 309 3.41 -23.60 12.92
CA ILE A 309 2.85 -24.94 13.13
C ILE A 309 1.51 -24.83 13.86
N GLY A 310 0.48 -25.52 13.39
CA GLY A 310 -0.79 -25.58 14.12
C GLY A 310 -2.07 -25.75 13.33
N PHE A 311 -2.01 -25.97 12.00
CA PHE A 311 -3.20 -26.35 11.24
C PHE A 311 -3.03 -27.71 10.58
N SER A 312 -3.67 -28.71 11.19
CA SER A 312 -4.00 -29.96 10.49
C SER A 312 -5.08 -29.63 9.46
N HIS A 313 -4.91 -30.08 8.23
CA HIS A 313 -5.89 -29.99 7.14
C HIS A 313 -7.15 -30.87 7.41
N SER A 314 -7.77 -30.75 8.57
CA SER A 314 -8.89 -31.57 8.99
C SER A 314 -10.16 -30.77 9.23
N ASP A 315 -10.54 -29.92 8.26
CA ASP A 315 -11.95 -29.55 8.14
C ASP A 315 -12.36 -29.43 6.64
N PRO A 316 -12.87 -30.52 6.04
CA PRO A 316 -13.32 -30.51 4.66
C PRO A 316 -14.68 -29.82 4.46
N GLY A 317 -15.22 -29.12 5.46
CA GLY A 317 -16.60 -28.63 5.48
C GLY A 317 -16.85 -27.26 4.87
N LYS A 318 -15.84 -26.49 4.48
CA LYS A 318 -15.98 -25.33 3.59
C LYS A 318 -15.25 -25.64 2.31
N ALA A 319 -16.01 -25.89 1.23
CA ALA A 319 -15.48 -25.97 -0.12
C ALA A 319 -14.54 -24.77 -0.35
N ALA A 320 -13.24 -24.96 -0.08
CA ALA A 320 -12.20 -24.03 -0.46
C ALA A 320 -12.41 -23.76 -1.95
N ARG A 321 -12.49 -22.52 -2.38
CA ARG A 321 -12.49 -22.18 -3.80
C ARG A 321 -11.30 -22.93 -4.41
N GLN A 322 -11.55 -23.75 -5.41
CA GLN A 322 -10.53 -24.64 -6.00
C GLN A 322 -9.34 -23.87 -6.60
N GLN A 323 -9.43 -22.53 -6.68
CA GLN A 323 -8.39 -21.70 -7.29
C GLN A 323 -8.27 -20.37 -6.54
N GLN A 324 -7.03 -20.00 -6.26
CA GLN A 324 -6.67 -18.69 -5.71
C GLN A 324 -6.97 -17.60 -6.73
N ARG A 325 -7.39 -16.43 -6.23
CA ARG A 325 -7.64 -15.25 -7.05
C ARG A 325 -6.69 -14.12 -6.63
N TYR A 326 -6.22 -13.40 -7.64
CA TYR A 326 -5.29 -12.28 -7.50
C TYR A 326 -5.96 -11.01 -7.98
N SER A 327 -5.92 -9.96 -7.17
CA SER A 327 -6.42 -8.64 -7.54
C SER A 327 -5.39 -7.88 -8.34
N PHE A 328 -5.81 -7.29 -9.46
CA PHE A 328 -4.98 -6.42 -10.30
C PHE A 328 -5.89 -5.53 -11.16
N LYS A 329 -5.30 -4.63 -11.96
CA LYS A 329 -6.07 -3.80 -12.87
C LYS A 329 -5.43 -3.82 -14.25
N CYS A 330 -6.15 -4.34 -15.23
CA CYS A 330 -5.73 -4.36 -16.63
C CYS A 330 -6.89 -3.95 -17.53
N SER A 331 -6.55 -3.34 -18.67
CA SER A 331 -7.50 -3.10 -19.75
C SER A 331 -7.76 -4.39 -20.52
N GLY A 332 -8.97 -4.58 -21.00
CA GLY A 332 -9.34 -5.70 -21.85
C GLY A 332 -10.41 -5.33 -22.86
N LEU A 333 -10.51 -6.14 -23.90
CA LEU A 333 -11.57 -6.09 -24.91
C LEU A 333 -12.20 -7.48 -25.00
N PHE A 334 -13.51 -7.55 -24.94
CA PHE A 334 -14.26 -8.78 -25.15
C PHE A 334 -15.10 -8.66 -26.41
N THR A 335 -14.87 -9.52 -27.38
CA THR A 335 -15.53 -9.51 -28.68
C THR A 335 -16.33 -10.80 -28.86
N ILE A 336 -17.59 -10.65 -29.17
CA ILE A 336 -18.51 -11.76 -29.52
C ILE A 336 -19.08 -11.55 -30.91
N GLU A 337 -19.46 -12.64 -31.54
CA GLU A 337 -20.20 -12.66 -32.80
C GLU A 337 -21.58 -13.31 -32.56
N LEU A 338 -22.63 -12.54 -32.81
CA LEU A 338 -24.01 -12.97 -32.66
C LEU A 338 -24.80 -12.68 -33.94
N ALA A 339 -25.35 -13.73 -34.55
CA ALA A 339 -26.16 -13.60 -35.76
C ALA A 339 -25.48 -12.77 -36.91
N GLY A 340 -24.15 -12.90 -37.04
CA GLY A 340 -23.35 -12.15 -38.03
C GLY A 340 -23.02 -10.71 -37.66
N GLN A 341 -23.37 -10.26 -36.43
CA GLN A 341 -22.97 -8.97 -35.89
C GLN A 341 -21.86 -9.16 -34.85
N VAL A 342 -20.84 -8.30 -34.95
CA VAL A 342 -19.69 -8.29 -34.02
C VAL A 342 -19.94 -7.21 -32.96
N GLU A 343 -20.00 -7.62 -31.71
CA GLU A 343 -20.07 -6.73 -30.55
C GLU A 343 -18.76 -6.74 -29.78
N THR A 344 -18.24 -5.56 -29.42
CA THR A 344 -17.01 -5.45 -28.63
C THR A 344 -17.26 -4.62 -27.37
N TYR A 345 -16.85 -5.16 -26.22
CA TYR A 345 -17.00 -4.57 -24.91
C TYR A 345 -15.64 -4.18 -24.34
N THR A 346 -15.49 -2.95 -23.89
CA THR A 346 -14.31 -2.52 -23.15
C THR A 346 -14.42 -3.00 -21.70
N LEU A 347 -13.41 -3.69 -21.24
CA LEU A 347 -13.33 -4.27 -19.90
C LEU A 347 -12.23 -3.60 -19.08
N THR A 348 -12.45 -3.53 -17.78
CA THR A 348 -11.40 -3.34 -16.78
C THR A 348 -11.34 -4.60 -15.94
N VAL A 349 -10.33 -5.44 -16.16
CA VAL A 349 -10.11 -6.67 -15.40
C VAL A 349 -9.61 -6.29 -14.02
N VAL A 350 -10.20 -6.83 -12.96
CA VAL A 350 -9.93 -6.44 -11.57
C VAL A 350 -9.46 -7.59 -10.66
N ASP A 351 -9.75 -8.83 -11.05
CA ASP A 351 -9.17 -10.01 -10.41
C ASP A 351 -9.04 -11.16 -11.42
N CYS A 352 -8.13 -12.08 -11.19
CA CYS A 352 -7.99 -13.30 -11.98
C CYS A 352 -7.63 -14.52 -11.15
N SER A 353 -7.84 -15.67 -11.79
CA SER A 353 -7.29 -16.97 -11.47
C SER A 353 -6.80 -17.63 -12.77
N LEU A 354 -6.22 -18.81 -12.68
CA LEU A 354 -5.74 -19.53 -13.87
C LEU A 354 -6.83 -19.72 -14.94
N HIS A 355 -8.08 -19.97 -14.54
CA HIS A 355 -9.18 -20.33 -15.46
C HIS A 355 -10.30 -19.30 -15.51
N GLY A 356 -10.11 -18.08 -15.03
CA GLY A 356 -11.13 -17.05 -15.09
C GLY A 356 -10.72 -15.73 -14.49
N PHE A 357 -11.55 -14.71 -14.74
CA PHE A 357 -11.33 -13.37 -14.20
C PHE A 357 -12.67 -12.67 -13.91
N LEU A 358 -12.60 -11.60 -13.14
CA LEU A 358 -13.66 -10.63 -12.93
C LEU A 358 -13.29 -9.33 -13.64
N ALA A 359 -14.23 -8.75 -14.35
CA ALA A 359 -14.05 -7.46 -14.99
C ALA A 359 -15.24 -6.53 -14.79
N HIS A 360 -14.96 -5.24 -14.78
CA HIS A 360 -15.96 -4.20 -14.88
C HIS A 360 -16.14 -3.79 -16.34
N ALA A 361 -17.38 -3.62 -16.77
CA ALA A 361 -17.75 -3.05 -18.07
C ALA A 361 -18.74 -1.90 -17.87
N ALA A 362 -18.53 -0.80 -18.61
CA ALA A 362 -19.41 0.37 -18.55
C ALA A 362 -20.77 0.12 -19.22
N THR A 363 -20.77 -0.75 -20.24
CA THR A 363 -22.00 -1.20 -20.95
C THR A 363 -22.37 -2.62 -20.53
N PRO A 364 -23.66 -2.98 -20.52
CA PRO A 364 -24.09 -4.34 -20.24
C PRO A 364 -23.45 -5.35 -21.19
N VAL A 365 -22.79 -6.37 -20.66
CA VAL A 365 -22.16 -7.45 -21.43
C VAL A 365 -23.17 -8.57 -21.67
N THR A 366 -23.22 -9.05 -22.90
CA THR A 366 -24.01 -10.23 -23.27
C THR A 366 -23.40 -11.47 -22.63
N CYS A 367 -24.15 -12.11 -21.75
CA CYS A 367 -23.72 -13.30 -20.99
C CYS A 367 -24.08 -14.60 -21.70
N GLN A 368 -23.42 -15.70 -21.27
CA GLN A 368 -23.62 -17.08 -21.78
C GLN A 368 -23.26 -17.25 -23.26
N VAL A 369 -22.39 -16.38 -23.77
CA VAL A 369 -21.82 -16.44 -25.12
C VAL A 369 -20.33 -16.51 -25.06
N TRP A 370 -19.72 -17.39 -25.83
CA TRP A 370 -18.28 -17.49 -25.99
C TRP A 370 -17.78 -16.42 -26.96
N GLY A 371 -16.75 -15.70 -26.57
CA GLY A 371 -16.10 -14.71 -27.39
C GLY A 371 -14.59 -14.75 -27.22
N GLU A 372 -13.91 -13.88 -27.94
CA GLU A 372 -12.49 -13.63 -27.76
C GLU A 372 -12.30 -12.52 -26.75
N VAL A 373 -11.42 -12.72 -25.77
CA VAL A 373 -10.96 -11.67 -24.88
C VAL A 373 -9.48 -11.39 -25.12
N VAL A 374 -9.16 -10.10 -25.25
CA VAL A 374 -7.81 -9.60 -25.29
C VAL A 374 -7.56 -8.82 -24.01
N VAL A 375 -6.56 -9.20 -23.21
CA VAL A 375 -6.22 -8.53 -21.96
C VAL A 375 -4.79 -8.03 -22.02
N GLN A 376 -4.61 -6.73 -21.79
CA GLN A 376 -3.29 -6.10 -21.68
C GLN A 376 -2.72 -6.38 -20.29
N LEU A 377 -1.77 -7.31 -20.19
CA LEU A 377 -1.21 -7.79 -18.93
C LEU A 377 0.06 -7.03 -18.48
N GLY A 378 0.68 -6.31 -19.40
CA GLY A 378 1.87 -5.52 -19.16
C GLY A 378 2.09 -4.48 -20.25
N PRO A 379 3.15 -3.66 -20.20
CA PRO A 379 3.45 -2.67 -21.22
C PRO A 379 3.57 -3.25 -22.62
N HIS A 380 4.10 -4.48 -22.73
CA HIS A 380 4.34 -5.21 -23.97
C HIS A 380 3.77 -6.62 -23.96
N GLU A 381 2.94 -6.95 -22.97
CA GLU A 381 2.39 -8.29 -22.77
C GLU A 381 0.88 -8.28 -22.95
N GLU A 382 0.41 -9.08 -23.89
CA GLU A 382 -1.00 -9.24 -24.23
C GLU A 382 -1.38 -10.71 -24.21
N SER A 383 -2.54 -11.02 -23.68
CA SER A 383 -3.12 -12.35 -23.68
C SER A 383 -4.39 -12.35 -24.53
N ARG A 384 -4.50 -13.35 -25.44
CA ARG A 384 -5.69 -13.57 -26.30
C ARG A 384 -6.28 -14.93 -25.98
N ILE A 385 -7.46 -14.92 -25.40
CA ILE A 385 -8.07 -16.12 -24.85
C ILE A 385 -9.54 -16.17 -25.22
N ARG A 386 -10.05 -17.35 -25.50
CA ARG A 386 -11.47 -17.57 -25.63
C ARG A 386 -12.14 -17.61 -24.24
N ALA A 387 -13.14 -16.78 -24.03
CA ALA A 387 -13.81 -16.62 -22.74
C ALA A 387 -15.34 -16.64 -22.85
N LEU A 388 -15.97 -17.08 -21.77
CA LEU A 388 -17.42 -17.06 -21.58
C LEU A 388 -17.78 -16.07 -20.48
N ALA A 389 -18.57 -15.04 -20.79
CA ALA A 389 -19.16 -14.18 -19.76
C ALA A 389 -20.26 -14.97 -19.02
N VAL A 390 -20.00 -15.37 -17.77
CA VAL A 390 -20.88 -16.28 -17.02
C VAL A 390 -22.05 -15.58 -16.31
N GLY A 391 -21.94 -14.31 -16.02
CA GLY A 391 -23.03 -13.55 -15.41
C GLY A 391 -22.58 -12.29 -14.71
N ARG A 392 -23.57 -11.46 -14.36
CA ARG A 392 -23.38 -10.20 -13.63
C ARG A 392 -23.32 -10.46 -12.12
N LYS A 393 -22.36 -9.91 -11.41
CA LYS A 393 -22.40 -9.85 -9.95
C LYS A 393 -23.48 -8.86 -9.48
N LYS A 394 -23.91 -9.00 -8.20
CA LYS A 394 -24.91 -8.09 -7.58
C LYS A 394 -24.49 -6.61 -7.64
N ASP A 395 -23.18 -6.32 -7.71
CA ASP A 395 -22.65 -4.97 -7.88
C ASP A 395 -22.74 -4.55 -9.36
N ALA A 396 -23.28 -3.36 -9.61
CA ALA A 396 -23.53 -2.86 -10.96
C ALA A 396 -22.25 -2.82 -11.80
N GLY A 397 -22.28 -3.49 -12.97
CA GLY A 397 -21.22 -3.42 -13.98
C GLY A 397 -20.09 -4.45 -13.86
N PHE A 398 -20.11 -5.38 -12.88
CA PHE A 398 -19.12 -6.45 -12.78
C PHE A 398 -19.62 -7.77 -13.36
N TYR A 399 -18.76 -8.42 -14.16
CA TYR A 399 -19.04 -9.67 -14.86
C TYR A 399 -17.94 -10.70 -14.60
N GLY A 400 -18.34 -11.94 -14.32
CA GLY A 400 -17.42 -13.07 -14.23
C GLY A 400 -17.16 -13.66 -15.61
N PHE A 401 -15.91 -14.01 -15.90
CA PHE A 401 -15.49 -14.66 -17.12
C PHE A 401 -14.82 -15.99 -16.81
N LYS A 402 -15.20 -17.03 -17.56
CA LYS A 402 -14.57 -18.36 -17.56
C LYS A 402 -13.74 -18.49 -18.83
N LEU A 403 -12.48 -18.87 -18.70
CA LEU A 403 -11.58 -19.12 -19.83
C LEU A 403 -11.77 -20.53 -20.35
N ALA A 404 -11.73 -20.71 -21.68
CA ALA A 404 -11.73 -22.03 -22.31
C ALA A 404 -10.41 -22.74 -22.02
N GLU A 405 -9.31 -22.12 -22.42
CA GLU A 405 -7.96 -22.58 -22.18
C GLU A 405 -7.04 -21.35 -22.06
N PRO A 406 -6.32 -21.17 -20.93
CA PRO A 406 -5.41 -20.05 -20.78
C PRO A 406 -4.20 -20.19 -21.70
N ASP A 407 -3.85 -19.11 -22.40
CA ASP A 407 -2.64 -19.06 -23.22
C ASP A 407 -1.37 -19.01 -22.36
N LEU A 408 -0.22 -19.11 -23.00
CA LEU A 408 1.07 -19.11 -22.29
C LEU A 408 1.33 -17.79 -21.54
N THR A 409 0.93 -16.66 -22.11
CA THR A 409 1.10 -15.35 -21.49
C THR A 409 0.26 -15.22 -20.22
N TRP A 410 -1.00 -15.69 -20.25
CA TRP A 410 -1.86 -15.71 -19.08
C TRP A 410 -1.33 -16.62 -17.98
N ARG A 411 -0.86 -17.83 -18.34
CA ARG A 411 -0.26 -18.78 -17.40
C ARG A 411 0.96 -18.19 -16.71
N LYS A 412 1.87 -17.55 -17.47
CA LYS A 412 3.05 -16.86 -16.92
C LYS A 412 2.65 -15.69 -16.02
N PHE A 413 1.66 -14.91 -16.42
CA PHE A 413 1.15 -13.81 -15.60
C PHE A 413 0.58 -14.29 -14.26
N VAL A 414 -0.27 -15.33 -14.27
CA VAL A 414 -0.82 -15.92 -13.04
C VAL A 414 0.28 -16.49 -12.16
N ALA A 415 1.24 -17.22 -12.73
CA ALA A 415 2.40 -17.74 -11.99
C ALA A 415 3.23 -16.61 -11.34
N THR A 416 3.35 -15.45 -11.99
CA THR A 416 3.98 -14.26 -11.41
C THR A 416 3.24 -13.73 -10.21
N LEU A 417 1.91 -13.67 -10.30
CA LEU A 417 1.07 -13.26 -9.18
C LEU A 417 1.15 -14.25 -8.01
N GLU A 418 1.26 -15.55 -8.30
CA GLU A 418 1.45 -16.61 -7.30
C GLU A 418 2.79 -16.49 -6.59
N ALA A 419 3.86 -16.32 -7.35
CA ALA A 419 5.21 -16.23 -6.81
C ALA A 419 5.48 -14.88 -6.12
N GLY A 420 4.74 -13.83 -6.45
CA GLY A 420 4.97 -12.47 -5.97
C GLY A 420 6.34 -11.92 -6.40
N THR A 421 6.84 -12.35 -7.56
CA THR A 421 8.23 -12.15 -8.00
C THR A 421 8.45 -10.83 -8.74
N THR A 422 9.66 -10.30 -8.62
CA THR A 422 10.19 -9.23 -9.48
C THR A 422 10.51 -9.75 -10.88
N GLN A 423 10.76 -8.84 -11.81
CA GLN A 423 11.15 -9.21 -13.18
C GLN A 423 12.41 -10.07 -13.23
N ASP A 424 13.42 -9.77 -12.42
CA ASP A 424 14.69 -10.51 -12.38
C ASP A 424 14.52 -11.95 -11.90
N ASP A 425 13.65 -12.17 -10.92
CA ASP A 425 13.32 -13.53 -10.46
C ASP A 425 12.58 -14.32 -11.54
N MET A 426 11.80 -13.66 -12.40
CA MET A 426 11.04 -14.30 -13.48
C MET A 426 11.90 -14.72 -14.66
N ASP A 427 12.88 -13.93 -15.04
CA ASP A 427 13.82 -14.29 -16.12
C ASP A 427 14.64 -15.52 -15.72
N ASN A 428 14.88 -15.71 -14.43
CA ASN A 428 15.49 -16.91 -13.88
C ASN A 428 14.51 -18.11 -13.79
N ALA A 429 13.26 -17.89 -13.41
CA ALA A 429 12.26 -18.96 -13.27
C ALA A 429 11.79 -19.50 -14.65
N THR A 430 11.68 -18.65 -15.67
CA THR A 430 11.28 -19.07 -17.01
C THR A 430 12.33 -19.94 -17.73
N ARG A 431 13.58 -19.96 -17.25
CA ARG A 431 14.61 -20.89 -17.73
C ARG A 431 14.39 -22.34 -17.29
N PHE A 432 13.53 -22.59 -16.34
CA PHE A 432 13.26 -23.91 -15.74
C PHE A 432 11.85 -24.46 -16.00
N LEU A 433 11.02 -23.80 -16.80
CA LEU A 433 9.75 -24.37 -17.25
C LEU A 433 10.01 -25.27 -18.45
N PRO A 434 9.66 -26.58 -18.42
CA PRO A 434 9.72 -27.41 -19.61
C PRO A 434 8.71 -26.89 -20.65
N ASP A 435 9.11 -26.97 -21.91
CA ASP A 435 8.33 -26.60 -23.10
C ASP A 435 6.96 -27.27 -23.17
#